data_66329cee0e12b5be9adb7a4bf99c9c5a
#
_entry.id   66329cee0e12b5be9adb7a4bf99c9c5a
#
_cell.length_a   1.000
_cell.length_b   1.000
_cell.length_c   1.000
_cell.angle_alpha   90.00
_cell.angle_beta   90.00
_cell.angle_gamma   90.00
#
_symmetry.space_group_name_H-M   'P 1'
#
loop_
_entity.id
_entity.type
_entity.pdbx_description
1 polymer ?
#
loop_
_entity_poly.entity_id
_entity_poly.type
_entity_poly.pdbx_seq_one_letter_code
_entity_poly.pdbx_strand_id
1 'polypeptide(L)'
;MALLSYAWTPHDPFRVESGRRLLDPGSAYWLGTDKFGRDIASRLLGGARTTLFVGLVAVGTAALIGTPLGIVAGMTRGWASAVLLRVTDLALAFPALLLAVMFGAVFGANTATAMVAIGIATVPA
;
A
#
# COMPACT_ATOMS: atom_id res chain seq x y z
N MET A 1 -9.90 -11.77 7.99
CA MET A 1 -9.82 -11.95 6.51
C MET A 1 -8.38 -12.02 6.03
N ALA A 2 -7.54 -10.98 6.15
CA ALA A 2 -6.17 -11.00 5.60
C ALA A 2 -5.24 -12.05 6.25
N LEU A 3 -5.31 -12.29 7.55
CA LEU A 3 -4.53 -13.35 8.21
C LEU A 3 -4.99 -14.76 7.79
N LEU A 4 -6.28 -14.94 7.54
CA LEU A 4 -6.84 -16.19 7.02
C LEU A 4 -6.34 -16.50 5.61
N SER A 5 -6.09 -15.48 4.77
CA SER A 5 -5.63 -15.67 3.40
C SER A 5 -4.20 -16.21 3.29
N TYR A 6 -3.42 -16.18 4.38
CA TYR A 6 -2.12 -16.85 4.44
C TYR A 6 -2.23 -18.37 4.56
N ALA A 7 -3.29 -18.85 5.22
CA ALA A 7 -3.50 -20.26 5.48
C ALA A 7 -4.48 -20.91 4.47
N TRP A 8 -5.43 -20.11 3.95
CA TRP A 8 -6.48 -20.66 3.12
C TRP A 8 -7.13 -19.63 2.20
N THR A 9 -7.30 -20.01 0.93
CA THR A 9 -8.15 -19.33 -0.05
C THR A 9 -9.05 -20.37 -0.70
N PRO A 10 -10.34 -20.08 -0.98
CA PRO A 10 -11.25 -21.04 -1.61
C PRO A 10 -10.73 -21.56 -2.95
N HIS A 11 -10.16 -20.66 -3.77
CA HIS A 11 -9.58 -20.94 -5.08
C HIS A 11 -8.30 -20.15 -5.26
N ASP A 12 -7.51 -20.48 -6.30
CA ASP A 12 -6.35 -19.68 -6.69
C ASP A 12 -6.84 -18.31 -7.24
N PRO A 13 -6.47 -17.19 -6.57
CA PRO A 13 -6.94 -15.85 -6.95
C PRO A 13 -6.44 -15.37 -8.33
N PHE A 14 -5.43 -16.03 -8.89
CA PHE A 14 -4.84 -15.66 -10.19
C PHE A 14 -5.26 -16.58 -11.34
N ARG A 15 -5.91 -17.71 -11.04
CA ARG A 15 -6.32 -18.66 -12.06
C ARG A 15 -7.44 -18.07 -12.93
N VAL A 16 -7.17 -17.99 -14.23
CA VAL A 16 -8.11 -17.51 -15.24
C VAL A 16 -8.83 -18.72 -15.86
N GLU A 17 -10.15 -18.75 -15.77
CA GLU A 17 -10.97 -19.80 -16.37
C GLU A 17 -11.99 -19.18 -17.35
N SER A 18 -11.65 -19.18 -18.64
CA SER A 18 -12.45 -18.51 -19.68
C SER A 18 -13.89 -19.04 -19.81
N GLY A 19 -14.13 -20.29 -19.39
CA GLY A 19 -15.48 -20.90 -19.40
C GLY A 19 -16.38 -20.51 -18.22
N ARG A 20 -15.86 -19.74 -17.24
CA ARG A 20 -16.57 -19.40 -15.99
C ARG A 20 -16.61 -17.88 -15.74
N ARG A 21 -16.79 -17.12 -16.82
CA ARG A 21 -16.84 -15.65 -16.76
C ARG A 21 -18.19 -15.18 -16.27
N LEU A 22 -18.19 -14.15 -15.40
CA LEU A 22 -19.38 -13.47 -14.91
C LEU A 22 -20.45 -14.42 -14.34
N LEU A 23 -20.00 -15.46 -13.62
CA LEU A 23 -20.93 -16.32 -12.90
C LEU A 23 -21.48 -15.57 -11.69
N ASP A 24 -22.78 -15.73 -11.45
CA ASP A 24 -23.44 -15.20 -10.26
C ASP A 24 -22.94 -15.89 -8.98
N PRO A 25 -23.06 -15.23 -7.82
CA PRO A 25 -22.76 -15.81 -6.54
C PRO A 25 -23.49 -17.13 -6.29
N GLY A 26 -22.76 -18.16 -5.86
CA GLY A 26 -23.30 -19.49 -5.63
C GLY A 26 -22.41 -20.36 -4.76
N SER A 27 -22.79 -21.62 -4.58
CA SER A 27 -22.06 -22.56 -3.70
C SER A 27 -20.62 -22.82 -4.14
N ALA A 28 -20.33 -22.78 -5.43
CA ALA A 28 -18.99 -22.96 -5.97
C ALA A 28 -18.13 -21.68 -5.91
N TYR A 29 -18.75 -20.53 -6.15
CA TYR A 29 -18.11 -19.21 -6.14
C TYR A 29 -18.96 -18.25 -5.29
N TRP A 30 -18.58 -18.03 -4.04
CA TRP A 30 -19.40 -17.31 -3.05
C TRP A 30 -19.77 -15.90 -3.47
N LEU A 31 -18.86 -15.18 -4.14
CA LEU A 31 -19.08 -13.83 -4.67
C LEU A 31 -19.13 -13.81 -6.21
N GLY A 32 -19.27 -14.98 -6.83
CA GLY A 32 -19.22 -15.10 -8.27
C GLY A 32 -17.83 -14.96 -8.86
N THR A 33 -17.76 -14.79 -10.19
CA THR A 33 -16.52 -14.66 -10.96
C THR A 33 -16.45 -13.35 -11.72
N ASP A 34 -15.25 -12.86 -11.96
CA ASP A 34 -15.01 -11.64 -12.75
C ASP A 34 -15.08 -11.91 -14.27
N LYS A 35 -14.87 -10.85 -15.06
CA LYS A 35 -14.83 -10.93 -16.54
C LYS A 35 -13.73 -11.85 -17.10
N PHE A 36 -12.81 -12.29 -16.29
CA PHE A 36 -11.74 -13.23 -16.64
C PHE A 36 -11.98 -14.63 -16.08
N GLY A 37 -13.12 -14.85 -15.40
CA GLY A 37 -13.47 -16.13 -14.76
C GLY A 37 -12.71 -16.40 -13.45
N ARG A 38 -12.15 -15.36 -12.80
CA ARG A 38 -11.42 -15.50 -11.53
C ARG A 38 -12.40 -15.34 -10.36
N ASP A 39 -12.18 -16.12 -9.30
CA ASP A 39 -13.01 -16.07 -8.09
C ASP A 39 -12.83 -14.74 -7.35
N ILE A 40 -13.90 -13.98 -7.20
CA ILE A 40 -13.91 -12.67 -6.55
C ILE A 40 -13.60 -12.80 -5.06
N ALA A 41 -14.12 -13.84 -4.38
CA ALA A 41 -13.87 -14.06 -2.95
C ALA A 41 -12.38 -14.31 -2.67
N SER A 42 -11.74 -15.18 -3.44
CA SER A 42 -10.30 -15.46 -3.33
C SER A 42 -9.44 -14.23 -3.64
N ARG A 43 -9.84 -13.42 -4.62
CA ARG A 43 -9.16 -12.16 -4.94
C ARG A 43 -9.28 -11.12 -3.84
N LEU A 44 -10.45 -11.00 -3.20
CA LEU A 44 -10.62 -10.11 -2.05
C LEU A 44 -9.76 -10.52 -0.87
N LEU A 45 -9.68 -11.82 -0.58
CA LEU A 45 -8.83 -12.35 0.47
C LEU A 45 -7.34 -12.07 0.18
N GLY A 46 -6.89 -12.34 -1.05
CA GLY A 46 -5.51 -12.05 -1.48
C GLY A 46 -5.20 -10.56 -1.46
N GLY A 47 -6.13 -9.71 -1.95
CA GLY A 47 -6.01 -8.26 -1.92
C GLY A 47 -5.94 -7.70 -0.50
N ALA A 48 -6.75 -8.19 0.43
CA ALA A 48 -6.73 -7.79 1.83
C ALA A 48 -5.36 -8.05 2.49
N ARG A 49 -4.71 -9.17 2.18
CA ARG A 49 -3.35 -9.48 2.62
C ARG A 49 -2.34 -8.44 2.11
N THR A 50 -2.36 -8.17 0.80
CA THR A 50 -1.45 -7.20 0.19
C THR A 50 -1.66 -5.81 0.78
N THR A 51 -2.92 -5.38 0.94
CA THR A 51 -3.27 -4.07 1.51
C THR A 51 -2.77 -3.93 2.95
N LEU A 52 -2.94 -4.95 3.80
CA LEU A 52 -2.42 -4.92 5.18
C LEU A 52 -0.89 -4.84 5.20
N PHE A 53 -0.22 -5.62 4.37
CA PHE A 53 1.24 -5.60 4.29
C PHE A 53 1.75 -4.24 3.81
N VAL A 54 1.15 -3.68 2.76
CA VAL A 54 1.47 -2.32 2.26
C VAL A 54 1.27 -1.29 3.35
N GLY A 55 0.11 -1.31 4.02
CA GLY A 55 -0.21 -0.38 5.09
C GLY A 55 0.78 -0.47 6.27
N LEU A 56 1.12 -1.68 6.70
CA LEU A 56 2.07 -1.89 7.79
C LEU A 56 3.47 -1.36 7.45
N VAL A 57 3.95 -1.64 6.23
CA VAL A 57 5.27 -1.14 5.77
C VAL A 57 5.25 0.38 5.63
N ALA A 58 4.22 0.96 5.01
CA ALA A 58 4.12 2.41 4.82
C ALA A 58 4.04 3.15 6.16
N VAL A 59 3.13 2.74 7.06
CA VAL A 59 2.98 3.36 8.39
C VAL A 59 4.22 3.12 9.24
N GLY A 60 4.80 1.92 9.21
CA GLY A 60 6.03 1.61 9.92
C GLY A 60 7.19 2.51 9.47
N THR A 61 7.36 2.70 8.17
CA THR A 61 8.40 3.58 7.61
C THR A 61 8.16 5.04 8.03
N ALA A 62 6.93 5.52 7.90
CA ALA A 62 6.55 6.88 8.32
C ALA A 62 6.80 7.09 9.82
N ALA A 63 6.40 6.15 10.68
CA ALA A 63 6.60 6.25 12.11
C ALA A 63 8.08 6.21 12.51
N LEU A 64 8.87 5.31 11.91
CA LEU A 64 10.30 5.16 12.23
C LEU A 64 11.13 6.40 11.85
N ILE A 65 10.76 7.08 10.77
CA ILE A 65 11.47 8.27 10.29
C ILE A 65 10.79 9.53 10.80
N GLY A 66 9.47 9.64 10.68
CA GLY A 66 8.71 10.84 11.02
C GLY A 66 8.72 11.14 12.52
N THR A 67 8.57 10.13 13.38
CA THR A 67 8.56 10.37 14.84
C THR A 67 9.86 10.98 15.35
N PRO A 68 11.07 10.44 15.04
CA PRO A 68 12.31 11.08 15.46
C PRO A 68 12.49 12.48 14.89
N LEU A 69 12.14 12.69 13.61
CA LEU A 69 12.22 14.02 12.98
C LEU A 69 11.26 15.02 13.65
N GLY A 70 10.02 14.59 13.93
CA GLY A 70 9.04 15.41 14.64
C GLY A 70 9.50 15.78 16.07
N ILE A 71 10.07 14.83 16.83
CA ILE A 71 10.62 15.09 18.16
C ILE A 71 11.75 16.11 18.07
N VAL A 72 12.70 15.92 17.15
CA VAL A 72 13.83 16.85 16.96
C VAL A 72 13.31 18.23 16.56
N ALA A 73 12.37 18.32 15.64
CA ALA A 73 11.77 19.58 15.23
C ALA A 73 11.07 20.32 16.38
N GLY A 74 10.34 19.58 17.24
CA GLY A 74 9.67 20.13 18.42
C GLY A 74 10.58 20.54 19.57
N MET A 75 11.73 19.85 19.73
CA MET A 75 12.71 20.13 20.77
C MET A 75 13.71 21.23 20.38
N THR A 76 13.95 21.45 19.10
CA THR A 76 14.86 22.48 18.60
C THR A 76 14.17 23.84 18.56
N ARG A 77 14.92 24.91 18.82
CA ARG A 77 14.45 26.31 18.75
C ARG A 77 15.29 27.12 17.76
N GLY A 78 14.71 28.19 17.26
CA GLY A 78 15.40 29.11 16.36
C GLY A 78 15.45 28.62 14.91
N TRP A 79 16.56 28.88 14.22
CA TRP A 79 16.70 28.62 12.79
C TRP A 79 16.64 27.14 12.42
N ALA A 80 17.12 26.24 13.29
CA ALA A 80 17.12 24.80 13.03
C ALA A 80 15.70 24.24 12.93
N SER A 81 14.82 24.65 13.85
CA SER A 81 13.39 24.29 13.79
C SER A 81 12.72 24.87 12.53
N ALA A 82 13.04 26.13 12.18
CA ALA A 82 12.48 26.75 10.98
C ALA A 82 12.90 26.03 9.69
N VAL A 83 14.16 25.56 9.60
CA VAL A 83 14.64 24.78 8.45
C VAL A 83 13.95 23.42 8.38
N LEU A 84 13.83 22.69 9.50
CA LEU A 84 13.12 21.41 9.54
C LEU A 84 11.67 21.54 9.08
N LEU A 85 10.94 22.54 9.60
CA LEU A 85 9.56 22.81 9.19
C LEU A 85 9.46 23.14 7.69
N ARG A 86 10.38 23.95 7.14
CA ARG A 86 10.41 24.24 5.70
C ARG A 86 10.68 22.99 4.85
N VAL A 87 11.56 22.11 5.29
CA VAL A 87 11.81 20.83 4.59
C VAL A 87 10.55 19.97 4.60
N THR A 88 9.86 19.91 5.74
CA THR A 88 8.57 19.20 5.89
C THR A 88 7.50 19.80 4.96
N ASP A 89 7.36 21.12 4.93
CA ASP A 89 6.41 21.81 4.04
C ASP A 89 6.70 21.51 2.56
N LEU A 90 7.98 21.52 2.17
CA LEU A 90 8.40 21.18 0.81
C LEU A 90 8.10 19.73 0.48
N ALA A 91 8.32 18.82 1.41
CA ALA A 91 8.01 17.38 1.21
C ALA A 91 6.50 17.15 1.07
N LEU A 92 5.67 17.85 1.85
CA LEU A 92 4.20 17.83 1.74
C LEU A 92 3.68 18.47 0.45
N ALA A 93 4.43 19.40 -0.13
CA ALA A 93 4.06 20.00 -1.42
C ALA A 93 4.17 19.02 -2.60
N PHE A 94 4.93 17.93 -2.44
CA PHE A 94 5.03 16.89 -3.46
C PHE A 94 3.84 15.93 -3.36
N PRO A 95 3.06 15.75 -4.44
CA PRO A 95 2.00 14.74 -4.45
C PRO A 95 2.58 13.34 -4.26
N ALA A 96 2.09 12.59 -3.25
CA ALA A 96 2.56 11.23 -2.95
C ALA A 96 2.51 10.30 -4.18
N LEU A 97 1.51 10.51 -5.05
CA LEU A 97 1.36 9.75 -6.29
C LEU A 97 2.53 10.00 -7.26
N LEU A 98 3.00 11.25 -7.38
CA LEU A 98 4.15 11.58 -8.22
C LEU A 98 5.43 10.92 -7.70
N LEU A 99 5.65 10.94 -6.39
CA LEU A 99 6.78 10.23 -5.76
C LEU A 99 6.71 8.73 -6.06
N ALA A 100 5.55 8.11 -5.92
CA ALA A 100 5.37 6.69 -6.22
C ALA A 100 5.70 6.36 -7.69
N VAL A 101 5.26 7.19 -8.64
CA VAL A 101 5.56 7.03 -10.07
C VAL A 101 7.05 7.22 -10.36
N MET A 102 7.68 8.25 -9.78
CA MET A 102 9.13 8.50 -9.94
C MET A 102 9.96 7.35 -9.39
N PHE A 103 9.64 6.86 -8.19
CA PHE A 103 10.32 5.69 -7.62
C PHE A 103 10.12 4.44 -8.48
N GLY A 104 8.90 4.24 -9.00
CA GLY A 104 8.61 3.15 -9.93
C GLY A 104 9.41 3.24 -11.24
N ALA A 105 9.63 4.45 -11.76
CA ALA A 105 10.43 4.66 -12.96
C ALA A 105 11.93 4.39 -12.75
N VAL A 106 12.47 4.76 -11.58
CA VAL A 106 13.92 4.63 -11.27
C VAL A 106 14.28 3.24 -10.78
N PHE A 107 13.48 2.67 -9.86
CA PHE A 107 13.78 1.41 -9.17
C PHE A 107 12.97 0.21 -9.66
N GLY A 108 12.15 0.42 -10.69
CA GLY A 108 11.24 -0.58 -11.23
C GLY A 108 9.85 -0.53 -10.58
N ALA A 109 8.83 -0.70 -11.40
CA ALA A 109 7.43 -0.68 -10.98
C ALA A 109 7.04 -2.00 -10.31
N ASN A 110 7.27 -2.12 -9.02
CA ASN A 110 6.85 -3.26 -8.22
C ASN A 110 6.21 -2.80 -6.89
N THR A 111 5.55 -3.74 -6.21
CA THR A 111 4.83 -3.45 -4.96
C THR A 111 5.75 -2.91 -3.87
N ALA A 112 6.97 -3.43 -3.75
CA ALA A 112 7.93 -2.99 -2.73
C ALA A 112 8.36 -1.54 -2.95
N THR A 113 8.66 -1.15 -4.19
CA THR A 113 9.02 0.23 -4.56
C THR A 113 7.88 1.20 -4.26
N ALA A 114 6.64 0.82 -4.59
CA ALA A 114 5.46 1.63 -4.28
C ALA A 114 5.26 1.79 -2.75
N MET A 115 5.46 0.72 -1.96
CA MET A 115 5.36 0.77 -0.50
C MET A 115 6.37 1.75 0.11
N VAL A 116 7.63 1.68 -0.32
CA VAL A 116 8.69 2.57 0.16
C VAL A 116 8.40 4.01 -0.22
N ALA A 117 7.97 4.26 -1.47
CA ALA A 117 7.64 5.60 -1.94
C ALA A 117 6.48 6.22 -1.14
N ILE A 118 5.41 5.44 -0.88
CA ILE A 118 4.27 5.88 -0.05
C ILE A 118 4.73 6.10 1.40
N GLY A 119 5.55 5.20 1.94
CA GLY A 119 6.11 5.36 3.29
C GLY A 119 6.91 6.65 3.45
N ILE A 120 7.79 6.96 2.50
CA ILE A 120 8.58 8.21 2.48
C ILE A 120 7.66 9.43 2.33
N ALA A 121 6.66 9.37 1.45
CA ALA A 121 5.72 10.46 1.23
C ALA A 121 4.87 10.79 2.47
N THR A 122 4.66 9.82 3.37
CA THR A 122 3.90 9.99 4.62
C THR A 122 4.75 10.37 5.83
N VAL A 123 6.09 10.40 5.71
CA VAL A 123 7.00 10.81 6.80
C VAL A 123 6.70 12.22 7.32
N PRO A 124 6.44 13.24 6.47
CA PRO A 124 6.21 14.60 6.95
C PRO A 124 4.80 14.85 7.51
N ALA A 125 3.89 13.89 7.40
CA ALA A 125 2.50 14.01 7.88
C ALA A 125 2.37 13.60 9.34
#